data_a275c21874946d41974464813ff572ff
#
_entry.id   a275c21874946d41974464813ff572ff
#
_cell.length_a   1.000
_cell.length_b   1.000
_cell.length_c   1.000
_cell.angle_alpha   90.00
_cell.angle_beta   90.00
_cell.angle_gamma   90.00
#
_symmetry.space_group_name_H-M   'P 1'
#
loop_
_entity.id
_entity.type
_entity.pdbx_description
1 polymer ?
#
loop_
_entity_poly.entity_id
_entity_poly.type
_entity_poly.pdbx_seq_one_letter_code
_entity_poly.pdbx_strand_id
1 'polypeptide(L)'
;PTRGLISLFGQDSSNLDKDAITSIRRRIGVVFQDFRLLGHLTTYQNVALPLRVQHRREIDYRDEVTELLHWVGLGDRMHVYPEVLSGGEKQRAAIARALIVRPELLLADEPTGNVDPTMARRLVRLFVELQRSGTSVVVATHDLGLMDQFDGARRLVLGDGRLHIYD
;
A
#
# COMPACT_ATOMS: atom_id res chain seq x y z
N PRO A 1 21.53 -2.71 -0.81
CA PRO A 1 22.05 -3.98 -0.25
C PRO A 1 23.52 -3.85 0.10
N THR A 2 24.00 -4.67 1.02
CA THR A 2 25.43 -4.71 1.37
C THR A 2 26.24 -5.34 0.23
N ARG A 3 25.65 -6.24 -0.52
CA ARG A 3 26.18 -6.89 -1.73
C ARG A 3 25.03 -7.23 -2.68
N GLY A 4 25.34 -7.34 -3.98
CA GLY A 4 24.36 -7.67 -5.02
C GLY A 4 23.75 -6.44 -5.70
N LEU A 5 22.95 -6.68 -6.72
CA LEU A 5 22.26 -5.67 -7.52
C LEU A 5 20.76 -5.76 -7.26
N ILE A 6 20.10 -4.60 -7.22
CA ILE A 6 18.65 -4.50 -7.21
C ILE A 6 18.24 -3.74 -8.48
N SER A 7 17.39 -4.36 -9.29
CA SER A 7 16.76 -3.69 -10.42
C SER A 7 15.30 -3.42 -10.10
N LEU A 8 14.87 -2.17 -10.26
CA LEU A 8 13.50 -1.73 -10.08
C LEU A 8 13.00 -1.11 -11.40
N PHE A 9 11.94 -1.65 -11.94
CA PHE A 9 11.37 -1.20 -13.23
C PHE A 9 12.41 -1.13 -14.35
N GLY A 10 13.33 -2.12 -14.40
CA GLY A 10 14.41 -2.19 -15.40
C GLY A 10 15.60 -1.28 -15.14
N GLN A 11 15.63 -0.52 -14.03
CA GLN A 11 16.72 0.37 -13.66
C GLN A 11 17.53 -0.23 -12.50
N ASP A 12 18.86 -0.19 -12.62
CA ASP A 12 19.78 -0.61 -11.55
C ASP A 12 19.80 0.44 -10.44
N SER A 13 19.47 0.01 -9.21
CA SER A 13 19.37 0.91 -8.05
C SER A 13 20.72 1.49 -7.60
N SER A 14 21.85 0.94 -8.03
CA SER A 14 23.18 1.41 -7.63
C SER A 14 23.58 2.73 -8.32
N ASN A 15 22.99 3.05 -9.46
CA ASN A 15 23.35 4.19 -10.32
C ASN A 15 22.23 5.25 -10.45
N LEU A 16 21.21 5.20 -9.57
CA LEU A 16 20.10 6.13 -9.63
C LEU A 16 20.49 7.50 -9.04
N ASP A 17 20.23 8.55 -9.79
CA ASP A 17 20.23 9.92 -9.27
C ASP A 17 18.99 10.21 -8.43
N LYS A 18 18.91 11.40 -7.82
CA LYS A 18 17.80 11.80 -6.95
C LYS A 18 16.47 11.88 -7.69
N ASP A 19 16.48 12.27 -8.95
CA ASP A 19 15.26 12.42 -9.74
C ASP A 19 14.72 11.05 -10.17
N ALA A 20 15.59 10.15 -10.57
CA ALA A 20 15.24 8.75 -10.85
C ALA A 20 14.68 8.04 -9.61
N ILE A 21 15.29 8.22 -8.42
CA ILE A 21 14.76 7.69 -7.16
C ILE A 21 13.38 8.26 -6.87
N THR A 22 13.17 9.56 -7.07
CA THR A 22 11.86 10.20 -6.85
C THR A 22 10.81 9.66 -7.83
N SER A 23 11.18 9.48 -9.09
CA SER A 23 10.32 8.88 -10.12
C SER A 23 9.91 7.45 -9.74
N ILE A 24 10.86 6.61 -9.32
CA ILE A 24 10.60 5.23 -8.88
C ILE A 24 9.65 5.22 -7.67
N ARG A 25 9.89 6.07 -6.66
CA ARG A 25 9.04 6.14 -5.46
C ARG A 25 7.59 6.48 -5.76
N ARG A 26 7.32 7.31 -6.78
CA ARG A 26 5.96 7.67 -7.21
C ARG A 26 5.19 6.50 -7.82
N ARG A 27 5.89 5.46 -8.30
CA ARG A 27 5.32 4.25 -8.89
C ARG A 27 5.06 3.14 -7.86
N ILE A 28 5.49 3.35 -6.60
CA ILE A 28 5.40 2.36 -5.53
C ILE A 28 4.39 2.84 -4.48
N GLY A 29 3.39 2.03 -4.19
CA GLY A 29 2.53 2.16 -3.03
C GLY A 29 3.10 1.32 -1.88
N VAL A 30 3.14 1.89 -0.66
CA VAL A 30 3.62 1.16 0.52
C VAL A 30 2.61 1.25 1.65
N VAL A 31 2.22 0.10 2.17
CA VAL A 31 1.42 -0.05 3.38
C VAL A 31 2.35 -0.56 4.48
N PHE A 32 2.58 0.27 5.50
CA PHE A 32 3.44 -0.06 6.63
C PHE A 32 2.63 -0.67 7.78
N GLN A 33 3.21 -1.58 8.53
CA GLN A 33 2.61 -2.20 9.71
C GLN A 33 2.20 -1.14 10.78
N ASP A 34 2.98 -0.07 10.95
CA ASP A 34 2.74 1.05 11.87
C ASP A 34 1.93 2.20 11.25
N PHE A 35 1.26 1.96 10.12
CA PHE A 35 0.41 2.87 9.33
C PHE A 35 1.14 4.11 8.78
N ARG A 36 2.04 4.72 9.51
CA ARG A 36 2.77 5.97 9.19
C ARG A 36 1.88 7.10 8.69
N LEU A 37 0.73 7.25 9.31
CA LEU A 37 -0.12 8.41 9.07
C LEU A 37 0.48 9.64 9.76
N LEU A 38 0.38 10.80 9.08
CA LEU A 38 0.85 12.06 9.63
C LEU A 38 -0.22 12.62 10.58
N GLY A 39 0.11 12.72 11.86
CA GLY A 39 -0.83 13.10 12.93
C GLY A 39 -1.42 14.52 12.79
N HIS A 40 -0.71 15.42 12.13
CA HIS A 40 -1.14 16.80 11.86
C HIS A 40 -1.99 16.97 10.61
N LEU A 41 -2.26 15.89 9.87
CA LEU A 41 -3.12 15.87 8.68
C LEU A 41 -4.38 15.07 8.99
N THR A 42 -5.53 15.51 8.46
CA THR A 42 -6.77 14.74 8.52
C THR A 42 -6.66 13.43 7.74
N THR A 43 -7.63 12.53 7.88
CA THR A 43 -7.71 11.28 7.12
C THR A 43 -7.69 11.56 5.60
N TYR A 44 -8.52 12.50 5.14
CA TYR A 44 -8.54 12.95 3.75
C TYR A 44 -7.18 13.45 3.28
N GLN A 45 -6.55 14.33 4.06
CA GLN A 45 -5.25 14.91 3.73
C GLN A 45 -4.13 13.87 3.70
N ASN A 46 -4.18 12.86 4.58
CA ASN A 46 -3.25 11.74 4.56
C ASN A 46 -3.36 10.93 3.26
N VAL A 47 -4.60 10.61 2.84
CA VAL A 47 -4.84 9.86 1.60
C VAL A 47 -4.48 10.70 0.37
N ALA A 48 -4.78 11.99 0.36
CA ALA A 48 -4.46 12.90 -0.73
C ALA A 48 -2.96 13.27 -0.83
N LEU A 49 -2.17 13.01 0.22
CA LEU A 49 -0.78 13.47 0.31
C LEU A 49 0.09 13.08 -0.88
N PRO A 50 0.07 11.83 -1.39
CA PRO A 50 0.89 11.46 -2.54
C PRO A 50 0.54 12.25 -3.80
N LEU A 51 -0.72 12.60 -4.02
CA LEU A 51 -1.16 13.42 -5.16
C LEU A 51 -0.69 14.87 -5.04
N ARG A 52 -0.70 15.40 -3.80
CA ARG A 52 -0.16 16.74 -3.50
C ARG A 52 1.35 16.81 -3.75
N VAL A 53 2.09 15.77 -3.38
CA VAL A 53 3.54 15.65 -3.64
C VAL A 53 3.82 15.56 -5.15
N GLN A 54 2.88 15.06 -5.94
CA GLN A 54 2.93 15.06 -7.40
C GLN A 54 2.47 16.38 -8.02
N HIS A 55 2.22 17.43 -7.20
CA HIS A 55 1.74 18.74 -7.62
C HIS A 55 0.39 18.74 -8.35
N ARG A 56 -0.45 17.71 -8.16
CA ARG A 56 -1.83 17.73 -8.64
C ARG A 56 -2.66 18.74 -7.85
N ARG A 57 -3.56 19.47 -8.52
CA ARG A 57 -4.45 20.42 -7.86
C ARG A 57 -5.59 19.65 -7.17
N GLU A 58 -6.04 20.14 -6.03
CA GLU A 58 -7.10 19.47 -5.25
C GLU A 58 -8.40 19.28 -6.05
N ILE A 59 -8.76 20.25 -6.89
CA ILE A 59 -9.94 20.14 -7.75
C ILE A 59 -9.89 18.92 -8.69
N ASP A 60 -8.69 18.46 -9.06
CA ASP A 60 -8.50 17.38 -10.01
C ASP A 60 -8.56 15.98 -9.33
N TYR A 61 -8.47 15.90 -7.99
CA TYR A 61 -8.46 14.61 -7.27
C TYR A 61 -9.45 14.51 -6.10
N ARG A 62 -10.21 15.56 -5.81
CA ARG A 62 -11.14 15.59 -4.67
C ARG A 62 -12.12 14.42 -4.71
N ASP A 63 -12.76 14.19 -5.86
CA ASP A 63 -13.75 13.15 -6.02
C ASP A 63 -13.10 11.76 -5.91
N GLU A 64 -11.95 11.57 -6.54
CA GLU A 64 -11.18 10.32 -6.48
C GLU A 64 -10.79 9.93 -5.04
N VAL A 65 -10.32 10.88 -4.24
CA VAL A 65 -10.00 10.66 -2.82
C VAL A 65 -11.25 10.37 -2.00
N THR A 66 -12.33 11.11 -2.26
CA THR A 66 -13.61 10.95 -1.56
C THR A 66 -14.21 9.57 -1.84
N GLU A 67 -14.28 9.15 -3.09
CA GLU A 67 -14.78 7.82 -3.49
C GLU A 67 -13.95 6.70 -2.86
N LEU A 68 -12.61 6.81 -2.88
CA LEU A 68 -11.74 5.81 -2.27
C LEU A 68 -11.95 5.72 -0.76
N LEU A 69 -12.12 6.86 -0.06
CA LEU A 69 -12.42 6.88 1.36
C LEU A 69 -13.79 6.26 1.69
N HIS A 70 -14.80 6.49 0.89
CA HIS A 70 -16.08 5.80 1.02
C HIS A 70 -15.92 4.29 0.79
N TRP A 71 -15.16 3.90 -0.23
CA TRP A 71 -14.95 2.49 -0.54
C TRP A 71 -14.25 1.72 0.61
N VAL A 72 -13.27 2.35 1.28
CA VAL A 72 -12.62 1.74 2.45
C VAL A 72 -13.42 1.92 3.76
N GLY A 73 -14.62 2.49 3.70
CA GLY A 73 -15.50 2.70 4.86
C GLY A 73 -15.02 3.79 5.80
N LEU A 74 -14.43 4.85 5.26
CA LEU A 74 -13.94 6.03 6.00
C LEU A 74 -14.62 7.33 5.55
N GLY A 75 -15.77 7.25 4.86
CA GLY A 75 -16.51 8.42 4.38
C GLY A 75 -16.82 9.41 5.50
N ASP A 76 -17.34 8.93 6.64
CA ASP A 76 -17.68 9.75 7.81
C ASP A 76 -16.45 10.14 8.67
N ARG A 77 -15.26 9.68 8.29
CA ARG A 77 -13.99 9.91 8.99
C ARG A 77 -13.00 10.77 8.21
N MET A 78 -13.42 11.38 7.11
CA MET A 78 -12.53 12.15 6.24
C MET A 78 -11.84 13.32 6.92
N HIS A 79 -12.55 13.99 7.83
CA HIS A 79 -12.11 15.23 8.47
C HIS A 79 -11.51 15.04 9.86
N VAL A 80 -11.41 13.78 10.35
CA VAL A 80 -10.80 13.50 11.65
C VAL A 80 -9.30 13.25 11.52
N TYR A 81 -8.56 13.50 12.59
CA TYR A 81 -7.13 13.26 12.68
C TYR A 81 -6.84 11.80 13.07
N PRO A 82 -5.65 11.26 12.72
CA PRO A 82 -5.27 9.88 12.99
C PRO A 82 -5.36 9.46 14.47
N GLU A 83 -5.20 10.39 15.42
CA GLU A 83 -5.24 10.08 16.84
C GLU A 83 -6.60 9.55 17.32
N VAL A 84 -7.70 9.97 16.69
CA VAL A 84 -9.07 9.50 17.03
C VAL A 84 -9.51 8.28 16.21
N LEU A 85 -8.69 7.82 15.25
CA LEU A 85 -8.98 6.62 14.48
C LEU A 85 -8.61 5.36 15.27
N SER A 86 -9.46 4.34 15.19
CA SER A 86 -9.11 2.98 15.62
C SER A 86 -7.97 2.39 14.78
N GLY A 87 -7.34 1.33 15.26
CA GLY A 87 -6.28 0.62 14.50
C GLY A 87 -6.72 0.18 13.11
N GLY A 88 -7.93 -0.39 13.00
CA GLY A 88 -8.50 -0.79 11.71
C GLY A 88 -8.81 0.39 10.79
N GLU A 89 -9.26 1.53 11.32
CA GLU A 89 -9.46 2.76 10.54
C GLU A 89 -8.12 3.32 10.03
N LYS A 90 -7.08 3.33 10.88
CA LYS A 90 -5.71 3.73 10.48
C LYS A 90 -5.18 2.84 9.37
N GLN A 91 -5.37 1.52 9.48
CA GLN A 91 -4.96 0.57 8.45
C GLN A 91 -5.65 0.87 7.11
N ARG A 92 -6.98 1.06 7.11
CA ARG A 92 -7.73 1.39 5.90
C ARG A 92 -7.28 2.72 5.27
N ALA A 93 -6.99 3.73 6.09
CA ALA A 93 -6.46 5.00 5.61
C ALA A 93 -5.06 4.86 4.99
N ALA A 94 -4.18 4.05 5.60
CA ALA A 94 -2.85 3.76 5.06
C ALA A 94 -2.92 3.01 3.73
N ILE A 95 -3.84 2.05 3.60
CA ILE A 95 -4.08 1.33 2.34
C ILE A 95 -4.63 2.30 1.27
N ALA A 96 -5.63 3.11 1.59
CA ALA A 96 -6.16 4.10 0.66
C ALA A 96 -5.06 5.07 0.17
N ARG A 97 -4.19 5.54 1.08
CA ARG A 97 -3.05 6.39 0.72
C ARG A 97 -2.07 5.69 -0.24
N ALA A 98 -1.82 4.40 -0.07
CA ALA A 98 -0.93 3.66 -0.95
C ALA A 98 -1.54 3.44 -2.34
N LEU A 99 -2.88 3.34 -2.43
CA LEU A 99 -3.60 3.02 -3.66
C LEU A 99 -3.97 4.24 -4.50
N ILE A 100 -4.12 5.43 -3.90
CA ILE A 100 -4.61 6.63 -4.59
C ILE A 100 -3.74 7.03 -5.79
N VAL A 101 -2.47 6.67 -5.79
CA VAL A 101 -1.53 6.94 -6.90
C VAL A 101 -1.59 5.89 -8.01
N ARG A 102 -2.42 4.85 -7.88
CA ARG A 102 -2.48 3.71 -8.82
C ARG A 102 -1.09 3.12 -9.07
N PRO A 103 -0.45 2.56 -8.04
CA PRO A 103 0.94 2.16 -8.11
C PRO A 103 1.15 1.00 -9.10
N GLU A 104 2.35 0.92 -9.69
CA GLU A 104 2.78 -0.23 -10.50
C GLU A 104 3.30 -1.38 -9.60
N LEU A 105 3.77 -1.04 -8.39
CA LEU A 105 4.18 -2.00 -7.36
C LEU A 105 3.54 -1.61 -6.02
N LEU A 106 2.79 -2.51 -5.42
CA LEU A 106 2.25 -2.39 -4.06
C LEU A 106 3.05 -3.29 -3.13
N LEU A 107 3.64 -2.70 -2.09
CA LEU A 107 4.28 -3.40 -0.99
C LEU A 107 3.40 -3.27 0.25
N ALA A 108 2.92 -4.36 0.81
CA ALA A 108 2.05 -4.35 1.98
C ALA A 108 2.63 -5.22 3.09
N ASP A 109 2.90 -4.60 4.24
CA ASP A 109 3.41 -5.26 5.43
C ASP A 109 2.28 -5.43 6.44
N GLU A 110 1.90 -6.69 6.72
CA GLU A 110 0.78 -7.10 7.58
C GLU A 110 -0.52 -6.32 7.31
N PRO A 111 -1.00 -6.26 6.05
CA PRO A 111 -2.09 -5.35 5.67
C PRO A 111 -3.44 -5.67 6.32
N THR A 112 -3.60 -6.87 6.87
CA THR A 112 -4.86 -7.36 7.48
C THR A 112 -4.81 -7.52 8.99
N GLY A 113 -3.65 -7.30 9.62
CA GLY A 113 -3.45 -7.57 11.04
C GLY A 113 -4.31 -6.74 12.00
N ASN A 114 -4.86 -5.61 11.55
CA ASN A 114 -5.65 -4.69 12.38
C ASN A 114 -7.08 -4.46 11.87
N VAL A 115 -7.56 -5.28 10.94
CA VAL A 115 -8.91 -5.15 10.38
C VAL A 115 -9.75 -6.38 10.70
N ASP A 116 -11.07 -6.23 10.70
CA ASP A 116 -11.98 -7.34 10.91
C ASP A 116 -11.95 -8.34 9.72
N PRO A 117 -12.38 -9.61 9.94
CA PRO A 117 -12.29 -10.64 8.89
C PRO A 117 -13.04 -10.31 7.60
N THR A 118 -14.11 -9.51 7.66
CA THR A 118 -14.86 -9.12 6.48
C THR A 118 -14.06 -8.12 5.64
N MET A 119 -13.45 -7.15 6.29
CA MET A 119 -12.55 -6.20 5.64
C MET A 119 -11.29 -6.90 5.11
N ALA A 120 -10.71 -7.84 5.86
CA ALA A 120 -9.56 -8.63 5.41
C ALA A 120 -9.85 -9.32 4.06
N ARG A 121 -11.01 -10.00 3.94
CA ARG A 121 -11.43 -10.62 2.67
C ARG A 121 -11.63 -9.60 1.54
N ARG A 122 -12.15 -8.40 1.84
CA ARG A 122 -12.29 -7.32 0.84
C ARG A 122 -10.93 -6.85 0.35
N LEU A 123 -9.95 -6.70 1.24
CA LEU A 123 -8.58 -6.30 0.89
C LEU A 123 -7.88 -7.36 0.03
N VAL A 124 -8.02 -8.65 0.36
CA VAL A 124 -7.48 -9.73 -0.47
C VAL A 124 -8.04 -9.66 -1.90
N ARG A 125 -9.38 -9.53 -2.03
CA ARG A 125 -10.01 -9.38 -3.36
C ARG A 125 -9.47 -8.15 -4.10
N LEU A 126 -9.32 -7.03 -3.41
CA LEU A 126 -8.74 -5.82 -4.00
C LEU A 126 -7.31 -6.08 -4.53
N PHE A 127 -6.47 -6.75 -3.74
CA PHE A 127 -5.09 -7.04 -4.15
C PHE A 127 -5.04 -7.97 -5.38
N VAL A 128 -5.94 -8.94 -5.44
CA VAL A 128 -6.11 -9.80 -6.63
C VAL A 128 -6.56 -8.99 -7.86
N GLU A 129 -7.54 -8.09 -7.70
CA GLU A 129 -7.99 -7.23 -8.81
C GLU A 129 -6.89 -6.24 -9.27
N LEU A 130 -6.13 -5.68 -8.35
CA LEU A 130 -4.96 -4.85 -8.69
C LEU A 130 -3.92 -5.64 -9.50
N GLN A 131 -3.64 -6.87 -9.08
CA GLN A 131 -2.71 -7.76 -9.80
C GLN A 131 -3.23 -8.07 -11.21
N ARG A 132 -4.52 -8.37 -11.36
CA ARG A 132 -5.15 -8.60 -12.67
C ARG A 132 -5.11 -7.36 -13.57
N SER A 133 -5.13 -6.17 -12.98
CA SER A 133 -5.01 -4.90 -13.68
C SER A 133 -3.56 -4.49 -14.00
N GLY A 134 -2.58 -5.36 -13.68
CA GLY A 134 -1.16 -5.16 -14.00
C GLY A 134 -0.30 -4.58 -12.88
N THR A 135 -0.84 -4.34 -11.68
CA THR A 135 -0.04 -3.96 -10.50
C THR A 135 0.70 -5.17 -9.95
N SER A 136 2.00 -5.09 -9.76
CA SER A 136 2.74 -6.09 -8.98
C SER A 136 2.41 -5.92 -7.51
N VAL A 137 1.92 -6.97 -6.84
CA VAL A 137 1.55 -6.92 -5.42
C VAL A 137 2.45 -7.86 -4.63
N VAL A 138 3.11 -7.32 -3.60
CA VAL A 138 3.93 -8.09 -2.65
C VAL A 138 3.35 -7.89 -1.25
N VAL A 139 2.94 -8.97 -0.62
CA VAL A 139 2.38 -8.98 0.74
C VAL A 139 3.33 -9.72 1.67
N ALA A 140 3.82 -9.05 2.71
CA ALA A 140 4.50 -9.71 3.83
C ALA A 140 3.48 -9.98 4.92
N THR A 141 3.35 -11.23 5.34
CA THR A 141 2.42 -11.62 6.41
C THR A 141 2.87 -12.92 7.08
N HIS A 142 2.51 -13.09 8.34
CA HIS A 142 2.63 -14.34 9.07
C HIS A 142 1.28 -15.09 9.20
N ASP A 143 0.20 -14.52 8.67
CA ASP A 143 -1.14 -15.13 8.67
C ASP A 143 -1.25 -16.16 7.54
N LEU A 144 -1.12 -17.45 7.90
CA LEU A 144 -1.25 -18.55 6.95
C LEU A 144 -2.65 -18.63 6.33
N GLY A 145 -3.70 -18.32 7.11
CA GLY A 145 -5.07 -18.30 6.60
C GLY A 145 -5.32 -17.22 5.56
N LEU A 146 -4.58 -16.12 5.64
CA LEU A 146 -4.57 -15.09 4.61
C LEU A 146 -3.87 -15.59 3.34
N MET A 147 -2.72 -16.27 3.49
CA MET A 147 -1.96 -16.79 2.36
C MET A 147 -2.80 -17.74 1.50
N ASP A 148 -3.64 -18.57 2.12
CA ASP A 148 -4.50 -19.53 1.41
C ASP A 148 -5.63 -18.87 0.60
N GLN A 149 -5.89 -17.60 0.82
CA GLN A 149 -6.86 -16.81 0.05
C GLN A 149 -6.29 -16.23 -1.26
N PHE A 150 -4.96 -16.26 -1.43
CA PHE A 150 -4.28 -15.81 -2.65
C PHE A 150 -4.01 -17.01 -3.57
N ASP A 151 -5.04 -17.43 -4.27
CA ASP A 151 -4.92 -18.53 -5.24
C ASP A 151 -3.97 -18.16 -6.39
N GLY A 152 -2.99 -19.02 -6.68
CA GLY A 152 -1.97 -18.80 -7.71
C GLY A 152 -0.89 -17.77 -7.36
N ALA A 153 -0.81 -17.29 -6.11
CA ALA A 153 0.28 -16.42 -5.69
C ALA A 153 1.56 -17.22 -5.44
N ARG A 154 2.69 -16.68 -5.92
CA ARG A 154 4.01 -17.23 -5.59
C ARG A 154 4.33 -16.97 -4.12
N ARG A 155 4.68 -18.02 -3.37
CA ARG A 155 5.03 -17.93 -1.96
C ARG A 155 6.54 -17.84 -1.78
N LEU A 156 6.97 -16.84 -1.00
CA LEU A 156 8.35 -16.61 -0.62
C LEU A 156 8.48 -16.80 0.89
N VAL A 157 9.21 -17.83 1.32
CA VAL A 157 9.40 -18.12 2.75
C VAL A 157 10.83 -17.76 3.15
N LEU A 158 10.95 -16.85 4.11
CA LEU A 158 12.22 -16.46 4.71
C LEU A 158 12.46 -17.31 5.97
N GLY A 159 13.53 -18.09 5.97
CA GLY A 159 13.95 -18.90 7.12
C GLY A 159 15.47 -19.05 7.17
N ASP A 160 16.05 -18.98 8.35
CA ASP A 160 17.50 -19.15 8.58
C ASP A 160 18.40 -18.34 7.64
N GLY A 161 17.99 -17.11 7.31
CA GLY A 161 18.71 -16.23 6.39
C GLY A 161 18.66 -16.66 4.91
N ARG A 162 17.78 -17.59 4.55
CA ARG A 162 17.57 -18.07 3.19
C ARG A 162 16.17 -17.78 2.71
N LEU A 163 16.03 -17.59 1.40
CA LEU A 163 14.75 -17.45 0.72
C LEU A 163 14.38 -18.76 0.02
N HIS A 164 13.23 -19.31 0.37
CA HIS A 164 12.62 -20.46 -0.31
C HIS A 164 11.43 -19.98 -1.15
N ILE A 165 11.34 -20.45 -2.39
CA ILE A 165 10.30 -20.07 -3.34
C ILE A 165 9.41 -21.29 -3.59
N TYR A 166 8.10 -21.11 -3.45
CA TYR A 166 7.08 -22.10 -3.71
C TYR A 166 6.11 -21.53 -4.76
N ASP A 167 5.98 -22.24 -5.86
CA ASP A 167 5.04 -21.91 -6.95
C ASP A 167 3.68 -22.58 -6.73
#